data_dde2936c70bb2efd73a0400fbb1e56ef
#
_entry.id   dde2936c70bb2efd73a0400fbb1e56ef
#
_cell.length_a   1.000
_cell.length_b   1.000
_cell.length_c   1.000
_cell.angle_alpha   90.00
_cell.angle_beta   90.00
_cell.angle_gamma   90.00
#
_symmetry.space_group_name_H-M   'P 1'
#
loop_
_entity.id
_entity.type
_entity.pdbx_description
1 polymer ?
#
loop_
_entity_poly.entity_id
_entity_poly.type
_entity_poly.pdbx_seq_one_letter_code
_entity_poly.pdbx_strand_id
1 'polypeptide(L)'
;MYLRYYFFAFLLGYASFCLSADDRPDRPNIVLLLADDLGWQDVKCYDIDQPSPTETPNIDKLAKNGVLFRQGYSPAPTCAPTRCAIMSGRHPAVAQKTHVVGGNPPTPYNKTAHPVMDPWISGRMPLAEVTIAEALQKNGYVSGHSGKWHMAIDHNAFPQPRDQGFDFTWNNLGESRAMRPHRLTGFAGKKRDDPYRLNQGGFPKDQTTLDAIQFIKENKQSPFFLYYAAWLVHTPIHTRSKFLLEKYCKKLKVDYPQDPAGWNLSGQRNPYYCAMVEMFDHYVGQILSYLTETEDPRWPGHKLIENSYIILTSDNGGMERVPGEIITDNFPLDKGKINAKEGGVRVPFIITGPSIKPNQVSNVMVNGLDFYPTILSWTGTKKPETQKLDGCDLRDLLEINPRGANLVKKENGEMRNSMIWHFPHGVAQQSTIRSGGWKLIYNYMPHKPRLELYELYKNYPKEPLRADIEESKNLAEKRPDKAEEMEKELFHRLDSMNASYPYFNPHFKGILPGIKDIPSGVKNGRKGNAVWAQFKDDRSKVTHGQVVYTLNGGEKSEEWYLADARIVKGRLIA
;
A
#
# COMPACT_ATOMS: atom_id res chain seq x y z
N MET A 1 -59.78 69.20 -28.08
CA MET A 1 -58.46 68.74 -28.53
C MET A 1 -57.86 67.91 -27.38
N TYR A 2 -58.11 66.55 -27.36
CA TYR A 2 -57.67 65.67 -26.26
C TYR A 2 -56.48 64.89 -26.73
N LEU A 3 -55.31 65.04 -26.04
CA LEU A 3 -54.08 64.34 -26.29
C LEU A 3 -54.10 63.05 -25.36
N ARG A 4 -54.15 61.85 -25.97
CA ARG A 4 -54.03 60.60 -25.27
C ARG A 4 -52.56 60.17 -25.24
N TYR A 5 -51.97 60.03 -24.05
CA TYR A 5 -50.67 59.41 -23.82
C TYR A 5 -50.85 57.90 -23.69
N TYR A 6 -50.17 57.12 -24.52
CA TYR A 6 -50.01 55.69 -24.35
C TYR A 6 -48.72 55.41 -23.55
N PHE A 7 -48.88 54.80 -22.36
CA PHE A 7 -47.77 54.26 -21.59
C PHE A 7 -47.49 52.84 -22.08
N PHE A 8 -46.29 52.62 -22.66
CA PHE A 8 -45.77 51.27 -22.93
C PHE A 8 -45.00 50.82 -21.69
N ALA A 9 -45.52 49.82 -20.96
CA ALA A 9 -44.82 49.15 -19.90
C ALA A 9 -43.92 48.08 -20.51
N PHE A 10 -42.61 48.25 -20.42
CA PHE A 10 -41.61 47.22 -20.71
C PHE A 10 -41.54 46.27 -19.52
N LEU A 11 -42.08 45.07 -19.65
CA LEU A 11 -41.84 43.96 -18.74
C LEU A 11 -40.46 43.40 -19.02
N LEU A 12 -39.46 43.79 -18.22
CA LEU A 12 -38.17 43.10 -18.14
C LEU A 12 -38.40 41.77 -17.42
N GLY A 13 -38.47 40.71 -18.21
CA GLY A 13 -38.40 39.34 -17.69
C GLY A 13 -37.05 39.08 -17.07
N TYR A 14 -36.96 39.07 -15.74
CA TYR A 14 -35.86 38.46 -15.02
C TYR A 14 -35.91 36.95 -15.28
N ALA A 15 -35.09 36.49 -16.21
CA ALA A 15 -34.74 35.06 -16.25
C ALA A 15 -33.92 34.78 -15.01
N SER A 16 -34.54 34.25 -13.99
CA SER A 16 -33.84 33.59 -12.89
C SER A 16 -33.06 32.42 -13.47
N PHE A 17 -31.75 32.61 -13.65
CA PHE A 17 -30.86 31.49 -13.76
C PHE A 17 -30.95 30.71 -12.43
N CYS A 18 -31.83 29.74 -12.35
CA CYS A 18 -31.66 28.65 -11.40
C CYS A 18 -30.30 28.03 -11.76
N LEU A 19 -29.31 28.25 -10.91
CA LEU A 19 -28.14 27.37 -10.85
C LEU A 19 -28.73 25.97 -10.72
N SER A 20 -28.65 25.18 -11.81
CA SER A 20 -29.01 23.78 -11.78
C SER A 20 -28.17 23.14 -10.68
N ALA A 21 -28.83 22.47 -9.75
CA ALA A 21 -28.14 21.49 -8.91
C ALA A 21 -27.30 20.62 -9.84
N ASP A 22 -26.06 20.36 -9.48
CA ASP A 22 -25.16 19.45 -10.19
C ASP A 22 -25.95 18.15 -10.45
N ASP A 23 -26.32 17.89 -11.71
CA ASP A 23 -27.11 16.73 -12.13
C ASP A 23 -26.23 15.46 -12.26
N ARG A 24 -25.00 15.54 -11.78
CA ARG A 24 -24.08 14.41 -11.72
C ARG A 24 -24.68 13.27 -10.89
N PRO A 25 -24.54 12.02 -11.36
CA PRO A 25 -25.02 10.85 -10.62
C PRO A 25 -24.43 10.77 -9.21
N ASP A 26 -25.27 10.56 -8.19
CA ASP A 26 -24.88 10.47 -6.77
C ASP A 26 -23.86 9.37 -6.46
N ARG A 27 -23.73 8.37 -7.33
CA ARG A 27 -22.80 7.24 -7.19
C ARG A 27 -21.71 7.33 -8.26
N PRO A 28 -20.58 8.03 -7.96
CA PRO A 28 -19.46 8.16 -8.88
C PRO A 28 -18.74 6.81 -9.07
N ASN A 29 -18.02 6.66 -10.15
CA ASN A 29 -17.14 5.51 -10.33
C ASN A 29 -15.89 5.68 -9.46
N ILE A 30 -15.33 4.54 -9.03
CA ILE A 30 -14.07 4.49 -8.27
C ILE A 30 -13.05 3.67 -9.05
N VAL A 31 -11.87 4.24 -9.28
CA VAL A 31 -10.75 3.59 -9.95
C VAL A 31 -9.53 3.64 -9.05
N LEU A 32 -9.11 2.50 -8.53
CA LEU A 32 -7.89 2.35 -7.75
C LEU A 32 -6.79 1.73 -8.62
N LEU A 33 -5.79 2.53 -8.94
CA LEU A 33 -4.59 2.15 -9.69
C LEU A 33 -3.45 1.88 -8.71
N LEU A 34 -3.13 0.61 -8.48
CA LEU A 34 -2.10 0.20 -7.55
C LEU A 34 -0.90 -0.38 -8.28
N ALA A 35 0.25 0.29 -8.18
CA ALA A 35 1.53 -0.25 -8.64
C ALA A 35 2.10 -1.25 -7.63
N ASP A 36 3.02 -2.09 -8.08
CA ASP A 36 3.76 -3.06 -7.28
C ASP A 36 5.24 -2.66 -7.23
N ASP A 37 5.75 -2.35 -6.04
CA ASP A 37 7.13 -1.93 -5.79
C ASP A 37 7.56 -0.61 -6.46
N LEU A 38 6.64 0.33 -6.73
CA LEU A 38 6.98 1.62 -7.33
C LEU A 38 7.45 2.60 -6.26
N GLY A 39 8.70 3.03 -6.36
CA GLY A 39 9.30 4.00 -5.45
C GLY A 39 8.76 5.41 -5.62
N TRP A 40 8.86 6.20 -4.56
CA TRP A 40 8.36 7.59 -4.54
C TRP A 40 9.01 8.47 -5.60
N GLN A 41 10.32 8.35 -5.79
CA GLN A 41 11.10 9.09 -6.80
C GLN A 41 11.12 8.44 -8.19
N ASP A 42 10.48 7.30 -8.37
CA ASP A 42 10.39 6.65 -9.67
C ASP A 42 9.40 7.36 -10.61
N VAL A 43 8.55 8.22 -10.06
CA VAL A 43 7.55 8.99 -10.80
C VAL A 43 8.00 10.44 -10.96
N LYS A 44 8.00 10.95 -12.18
CA LYS A 44 8.57 12.24 -12.55
C LYS A 44 7.98 13.43 -11.78
N CYS A 45 6.70 13.43 -11.49
CA CYS A 45 6.05 14.50 -10.74
C CYS A 45 6.51 14.60 -9.27
N TYR A 46 7.28 13.63 -8.77
CA TYR A 46 7.89 13.63 -7.44
C TYR A 46 9.37 14.04 -7.44
N ASP A 47 9.94 14.41 -8.56
CA ASP A 47 11.32 14.89 -8.61
C ASP A 47 11.53 16.08 -7.67
N ILE A 48 12.38 15.89 -6.65
CA ILE A 48 12.68 16.93 -5.67
C ILE A 48 14.15 17.35 -5.75
N ASP A 49 15.08 16.39 -5.63
CA ASP A 49 16.49 16.67 -5.48
C ASP A 49 17.29 16.40 -6.74
N GLN A 50 16.95 15.32 -7.43
CA GLN A 50 17.55 14.96 -8.71
C GLN A 50 16.48 14.45 -9.66
N PRO A 51 16.60 14.75 -10.95
CA PRO A 51 15.64 14.28 -11.92
C PRO A 51 15.64 12.74 -12.00
N SER A 52 14.47 12.13 -11.84
CA SER A 52 14.28 10.73 -12.18
C SER A 52 14.57 10.50 -13.67
N PRO A 53 15.29 9.43 -14.03
CA PRO A 53 15.50 9.10 -15.43
C PRO A 53 14.23 8.62 -16.14
N THR A 54 13.24 8.13 -15.40
CA THR A 54 11.98 7.60 -15.91
C THR A 54 11.12 8.67 -16.57
N GLU A 55 10.23 8.27 -17.44
CA GLU A 55 9.27 9.16 -18.09
C GLU A 55 7.85 8.69 -17.78
N THR A 56 7.08 9.56 -17.12
CA THR A 56 5.75 9.23 -16.62
C THR A 56 4.70 10.28 -17.00
N PRO A 57 4.56 10.62 -18.32
CA PRO A 57 3.73 11.74 -18.75
C PRO A 57 2.25 11.58 -18.41
N ASN A 58 1.71 10.36 -18.36
CA ASN A 58 0.31 10.10 -18.05
C ASN A 58 0.04 10.27 -16.55
N ILE A 59 0.94 9.75 -15.70
CA ILE A 59 0.87 9.93 -14.25
C ILE A 59 1.09 11.40 -13.87
N ASP A 60 2.03 12.09 -14.53
CA ASP A 60 2.28 13.51 -14.32
C ASP A 60 1.05 14.35 -14.68
N LYS A 61 0.34 13.98 -15.77
CA LYS A 61 -0.93 14.61 -16.16
C LYS A 61 -2.02 14.33 -15.13
N LEU A 62 -2.10 13.10 -14.61
CA LEU A 62 -3.03 12.74 -13.53
C LEU A 62 -2.77 13.61 -12.29
N ALA A 63 -1.52 13.77 -11.86
CA ALA A 63 -1.13 14.61 -10.74
C ALA A 63 -1.54 16.09 -10.93
N LYS A 64 -1.38 16.62 -12.15
CA LYS A 64 -1.83 17.97 -12.48
C LYS A 64 -3.35 18.15 -12.42
N ASN A 65 -4.11 17.08 -12.61
CA ASN A 65 -5.57 17.12 -12.57
C ASN A 65 -6.17 16.89 -11.18
N GLY A 66 -5.36 16.82 -10.13
CA GLY A 66 -5.83 16.57 -8.78
C GLY A 66 -4.88 17.03 -7.69
N VAL A 67 -4.76 16.21 -6.65
CA VAL A 67 -3.89 16.43 -5.49
C VAL A 67 -2.75 15.42 -5.50
N LEU A 68 -1.52 15.92 -5.48
CA LEU A 68 -0.30 15.16 -5.27
C LEU A 68 0.09 15.26 -3.79
N PHE A 69 0.18 14.12 -3.10
CA PHE A 69 0.61 14.07 -1.70
C PHE A 69 2.09 13.75 -1.60
N ARG A 70 2.89 14.70 -1.10
CA ARG A 70 4.33 14.47 -0.87
C ARG A 70 4.62 13.55 0.32
N GLN A 71 3.64 13.36 1.20
CA GLN A 71 3.73 12.53 2.39
C GLN A 71 2.63 11.46 2.38
N GLY A 72 2.49 10.77 1.24
CA GLY A 72 1.64 9.61 1.07
C GLY A 72 2.38 8.33 1.45
N TYR A 73 1.70 7.46 2.18
CA TYR A 73 2.30 6.26 2.75
C TYR A 73 1.52 4.99 2.43
N SER A 74 2.24 3.91 2.22
CA SER A 74 1.68 2.56 2.27
C SER A 74 1.45 2.12 3.72
N PRO A 75 0.43 1.31 4.01
CA PRO A 75 0.19 0.75 5.34
C PRO A 75 1.27 -0.19 5.87
N ALA A 76 2.05 -0.78 4.98
CA ALA A 76 3.17 -1.67 5.32
C ALA A 76 4.30 -1.53 4.29
N PRO A 77 5.54 -1.93 4.63
CA PRO A 77 6.67 -1.90 3.70
C PRO A 77 6.70 -3.12 2.74
N THR A 78 5.59 -3.83 2.57
CA THR A 78 5.47 -5.01 1.70
C THR A 78 4.07 -5.18 1.13
N CYS A 79 3.96 -5.91 0.01
CA CYS A 79 2.77 -6.03 -0.82
C CYS A 79 1.53 -6.57 -0.09
N ALA A 80 1.56 -7.85 0.35
CA ALA A 80 0.37 -8.51 0.88
C ALA A 80 -0.27 -7.78 2.07
N PRO A 81 0.47 -7.35 3.11
CA PRO A 81 -0.13 -6.59 4.21
C PRO A 81 -0.70 -5.25 3.78
N THR A 82 -0.05 -4.54 2.85
CA THR A 82 -0.60 -3.29 2.30
C THR A 82 -1.90 -3.52 1.54
N ARG A 83 -1.93 -4.53 0.65
CA ARG A 83 -3.13 -4.86 -0.16
C ARG A 83 -4.29 -5.28 0.75
N CYS A 84 -4.01 -6.10 1.75
CA CYS A 84 -4.95 -6.47 2.81
C CYS A 84 -5.50 -5.23 3.53
N ALA A 85 -4.62 -4.34 3.96
CA ALA A 85 -4.99 -3.13 4.70
C ALA A 85 -5.82 -2.15 3.86
N ILE A 86 -5.48 -1.96 2.58
CA ILE A 86 -6.26 -1.13 1.66
C ILE A 86 -7.67 -1.71 1.47
N MET A 87 -7.78 -3.02 1.21
CA MET A 87 -9.07 -3.65 0.93
C MET A 87 -9.95 -3.78 2.16
N SER A 88 -9.39 -4.08 3.33
CA SER A 88 -10.16 -4.22 4.58
C SER A 88 -10.30 -2.93 5.38
N GLY A 89 -9.49 -1.90 5.12
CA GLY A 89 -9.43 -0.70 5.95
C GLY A 89 -8.86 -0.93 7.36
N ARG A 90 -8.23 -2.10 7.58
CA ARG A 90 -7.67 -2.52 8.87
C ARG A 90 -6.16 -2.43 8.88
N HIS A 91 -5.61 -1.89 9.97
CA HIS A 91 -4.15 -1.86 10.13
C HIS A 91 -3.56 -3.28 10.11
N PRO A 92 -2.39 -3.51 9.44
CA PRO A 92 -1.79 -4.85 9.33
C PRO A 92 -1.62 -5.59 10.66
N ALA A 93 -1.29 -4.87 11.75
CA ALA A 93 -1.18 -5.46 13.08
C ALA A 93 -2.54 -5.93 13.63
N VAL A 94 -3.64 -5.22 13.33
CA VAL A 94 -5.00 -5.61 13.72
C VAL A 94 -5.48 -6.82 12.93
N ALA A 95 -5.25 -6.82 11.61
CA ALA A 95 -5.58 -7.93 10.72
C ALA A 95 -4.63 -9.14 10.90
N GLN A 96 -3.60 -9.00 11.74
CA GLN A 96 -2.54 -9.99 11.93
C GLN A 96 -1.89 -10.47 10.61
N LYS A 97 -1.86 -9.59 9.61
CA LYS A 97 -1.23 -9.81 8.30
C LYS A 97 -0.13 -8.78 8.11
N THR A 98 1.04 -9.03 8.68
CA THR A 98 2.18 -8.09 8.70
C THR A 98 3.32 -8.47 7.75
N HIS A 99 3.22 -9.61 7.06
CA HIS A 99 4.20 -10.03 6.05
C HIS A 99 3.52 -10.76 4.88
N VAL A 100 4.27 -10.96 3.81
CA VAL A 100 3.80 -11.65 2.59
C VAL A 100 3.62 -13.15 2.79
N VAL A 101 4.47 -13.77 3.60
CA VAL A 101 4.40 -15.18 4.00
C VAL A 101 3.84 -15.30 5.41
N GLY A 102 3.39 -16.49 5.79
CA GLY A 102 2.86 -16.76 7.12
C GLY A 102 1.80 -17.86 7.10
N GLY A 103 1.04 -17.97 8.17
CA GLY A 103 -0.09 -18.88 8.29
C GLY A 103 0.23 -20.23 8.91
N ASN A 104 1.50 -20.64 8.95
CA ASN A 104 1.90 -21.85 9.67
C ASN A 104 2.34 -21.50 11.09
N PRO A 105 2.24 -22.45 12.03
CA PRO A 105 2.82 -22.28 13.36
C PRO A 105 4.30 -21.92 13.27
N PRO A 106 4.79 -21.01 14.11
CA PRO A 106 6.21 -20.67 14.13
C PRO A 106 7.04 -21.92 14.44
N THR A 107 7.99 -22.22 13.58
CA THR A 107 8.96 -23.27 13.80
C THR A 107 10.24 -22.63 14.34
N PRO A 108 10.82 -23.11 15.46
CA PRO A 108 12.08 -22.61 15.93
C PRO A 108 13.15 -22.66 14.83
N TYR A 109 13.84 -21.55 14.61
CA TYR A 109 14.96 -21.54 13.67
C TYR A 109 16.03 -22.54 14.14
N ASN A 110 16.37 -23.49 13.29
CA ASN A 110 17.54 -24.34 13.49
C ASN A 110 18.84 -23.55 13.43
N LYS A 111 18.78 -22.29 12.94
CA LYS A 111 19.95 -21.43 12.81
C LYS A 111 20.28 -20.79 14.15
N THR A 112 21.24 -21.36 14.83
CA THR A 112 21.78 -20.83 16.09
C THR A 112 22.33 -19.41 16.01
N ALA A 113 22.47 -18.84 14.82
CA ALA A 113 22.95 -17.47 14.57
C ALA A 113 21.85 -16.40 14.65
N HIS A 114 20.57 -16.76 14.64
CA HIS A 114 19.47 -15.79 14.71
C HIS A 114 18.96 -15.64 16.14
N PRO A 115 19.17 -14.48 16.77
CA PRO A 115 18.79 -14.27 18.17
C PRO A 115 17.29 -14.13 18.39
N VAL A 116 16.56 -13.67 17.38
CA VAL A 116 15.13 -13.33 17.47
C VAL A 116 14.37 -14.05 16.37
N MET A 117 13.18 -14.54 16.71
CA MET A 117 12.24 -15.21 15.80
C MET A 117 11.10 -14.29 15.41
N ASP A 118 10.63 -14.47 14.19
CA ASP A 118 9.43 -13.79 13.70
C ASP A 118 8.18 -14.31 14.46
N PRO A 119 7.21 -13.42 14.75
CA PRO A 119 5.96 -13.85 15.37
C PRO A 119 5.07 -14.60 14.37
N TRP A 120 4.07 -15.29 14.90
CA TRP A 120 3.02 -15.84 14.06
C TRP A 120 2.20 -14.69 13.41
N ILE A 121 1.83 -14.89 12.16
CA ILE A 121 0.92 -14.03 11.41
C ILE A 121 0.00 -14.86 10.53
N SER A 122 -1.14 -14.30 10.18
CA SER A 122 -2.05 -14.91 9.21
C SER A 122 -1.38 -15.05 7.84
N GLY A 123 -1.53 -16.19 7.21
CA GLY A 123 -1.05 -16.43 5.85
C GLY A 123 -1.88 -15.73 4.78
N ARG A 124 -3.09 -15.33 5.12
CA ARG A 124 -4.08 -14.75 4.21
C ARG A 124 -4.82 -13.59 4.87
N MET A 125 -5.56 -12.81 4.08
CA MET A 125 -6.55 -11.89 4.63
C MET A 125 -7.61 -12.71 5.39
N PRO A 126 -7.91 -12.39 6.66
CA PRO A 126 -8.99 -13.08 7.38
C PRO A 126 -10.32 -12.90 6.65
N LEU A 127 -11.05 -14.00 6.47
CA LEU A 127 -12.32 -13.97 5.74
C LEU A 127 -13.40 -13.11 6.41
N ALA A 128 -13.27 -12.89 7.70
CA ALA A 128 -14.19 -12.02 8.45
C ALA A 128 -14.02 -10.52 8.13
N GLU A 129 -12.93 -10.15 7.46
CA GLU A 129 -12.71 -8.76 7.04
C GLU A 129 -13.63 -8.43 5.86
N VAL A 130 -14.42 -7.38 6.01
CA VAL A 130 -15.30 -6.87 4.95
C VAL A 130 -14.49 -5.94 4.05
N THR A 131 -14.38 -6.27 2.78
CA THR A 131 -13.61 -5.48 1.81
C THR A 131 -14.38 -4.26 1.30
N ILE A 132 -13.65 -3.33 0.66
CA ILE A 132 -14.27 -2.21 -0.09
C ILE A 132 -15.30 -2.75 -1.10
N ALA A 133 -14.96 -3.83 -1.83
CA ALA A 133 -15.86 -4.40 -2.84
C ALA A 133 -17.15 -4.93 -2.22
N GLU A 134 -17.08 -5.68 -1.11
CA GLU A 134 -18.26 -6.17 -0.39
C GLU A 134 -19.13 -5.04 0.18
N ALA A 135 -18.50 -3.96 0.67
CA ALA A 135 -19.25 -2.80 1.15
C ALA A 135 -19.96 -2.06 0.00
N LEU A 136 -19.29 -1.87 -1.12
CA LEU A 136 -19.82 -1.19 -2.30
C LEU A 136 -20.91 -2.00 -2.98
N GLN A 137 -20.80 -3.34 -3.01
CA GLN A 137 -21.81 -4.22 -3.56
C GLN A 137 -23.18 -4.01 -2.89
N LYS A 138 -23.20 -3.78 -1.57
CA LYS A 138 -24.42 -3.45 -0.82
C LYS A 138 -25.06 -2.12 -1.24
N ASN A 139 -24.30 -1.26 -1.92
CA ASN A 139 -24.76 0.02 -2.48
C ASN A 139 -24.95 -0.03 -4.01
N GLY A 140 -25.02 -1.23 -4.59
CA GLY A 140 -25.32 -1.43 -6.01
C GLY A 140 -24.15 -1.14 -6.97
N TYR A 141 -22.91 -1.17 -6.48
CA TYR A 141 -21.72 -1.11 -7.32
C TYR A 141 -21.41 -2.47 -7.93
N VAL A 142 -20.89 -2.44 -9.15
CA VAL A 142 -20.26 -3.59 -9.79
C VAL A 142 -18.76 -3.47 -9.60
N SER A 143 -18.11 -4.51 -9.08
CA SER A 143 -16.69 -4.48 -8.72
C SER A 143 -15.84 -5.39 -9.62
N GLY A 144 -14.76 -4.83 -10.18
CA GLY A 144 -13.80 -5.55 -11.02
C GLY A 144 -12.39 -5.48 -10.46
N HIS A 145 -11.72 -6.62 -10.42
CA HIS A 145 -10.31 -6.75 -10.08
C HIS A 145 -9.52 -7.22 -11.32
N SER A 146 -8.41 -6.55 -11.60
CA SER A 146 -7.47 -7.02 -12.63
C SER A 146 -6.03 -6.91 -12.15
N GLY A 147 -5.31 -8.01 -12.14
CA GLY A 147 -3.90 -8.10 -11.79
C GLY A 147 -3.59 -8.83 -10.49
N LYS A 148 -2.61 -8.34 -9.73
CA LYS A 148 -2.08 -8.99 -8.54
C LYS A 148 -3.05 -8.91 -7.35
N TRP A 149 -3.50 -10.06 -6.85
CA TRP A 149 -4.30 -10.15 -5.64
C TRP A 149 -3.46 -10.16 -4.37
N HIS A 150 -2.67 -11.22 -4.18
CA HIS A 150 -1.69 -11.41 -3.11
C HIS A 150 -2.26 -11.29 -1.66
N MET A 151 -3.53 -11.62 -1.48
CA MET A 151 -4.19 -11.64 -0.17
C MET A 151 -4.59 -13.04 0.28
N ALA A 152 -4.20 -14.07 -0.48
CA ALA A 152 -4.27 -15.48 -0.13
C ALA A 152 -2.89 -16.03 0.23
N ILE A 153 -2.83 -17.28 0.69
CA ILE A 153 -1.55 -17.95 1.03
C ILE A 153 -0.66 -18.08 -0.22
N ASP A 154 -1.27 -18.43 -1.35
CA ASP A 154 -0.65 -18.41 -2.67
C ASP A 154 -1.67 -17.92 -3.70
N HIS A 155 -1.24 -17.80 -4.98
CA HIS A 155 -2.10 -17.27 -6.03
C HIS A 155 -3.33 -18.12 -6.36
N ASN A 156 -3.36 -19.39 -5.97
CA ASN A 156 -4.46 -20.32 -6.22
C ASN A 156 -5.26 -20.66 -4.97
N ALA A 157 -4.84 -20.15 -3.80
CA ALA A 157 -5.48 -20.44 -2.53
C ALA A 157 -6.62 -19.44 -2.23
N PHE A 158 -7.46 -19.82 -1.31
CA PHE A 158 -8.51 -19.00 -0.74
C PHE A 158 -7.96 -17.98 0.28
N PRO A 159 -8.53 -16.74 0.38
CA PRO A 159 -9.62 -16.23 -0.44
C PRO A 159 -9.14 -15.66 -1.78
N GLN A 160 -9.94 -15.84 -2.82
CA GLN A 160 -9.77 -15.19 -4.11
C GLN A 160 -10.59 -13.89 -4.17
N PRO A 161 -10.38 -13.02 -5.16
CA PRO A 161 -11.15 -11.77 -5.25
C PRO A 161 -12.68 -11.97 -5.23
N ARG A 162 -13.17 -13.04 -5.86
CA ARG A 162 -14.62 -13.38 -5.84
C ARG A 162 -15.14 -13.72 -4.45
N ASP A 163 -14.33 -14.33 -3.62
CA ASP A 163 -14.67 -14.65 -2.24
C ASP A 163 -14.73 -13.40 -1.35
N GLN A 164 -14.28 -12.26 -1.88
CA GLN A 164 -14.15 -10.98 -1.21
C GLN A 164 -14.89 -9.85 -1.96
N GLY A 165 -16.02 -10.20 -2.62
CA GLY A 165 -16.99 -9.26 -3.16
C GLY A 165 -16.70 -8.71 -4.56
N PHE A 166 -15.68 -9.20 -5.26
CA PHE A 166 -15.46 -8.81 -6.66
C PHE A 166 -16.32 -9.65 -7.61
N ASP A 167 -17.15 -8.99 -8.41
CA ASP A 167 -17.98 -9.64 -9.42
C ASP A 167 -17.14 -10.21 -10.57
N PHE A 168 -16.06 -9.52 -10.90
CA PHE A 168 -15.12 -9.89 -11.97
C PHE A 168 -13.68 -9.90 -11.46
N THR A 169 -12.89 -10.86 -11.95
CA THR A 169 -11.46 -10.95 -11.63
C THR A 169 -10.67 -11.56 -12.79
N TRP A 170 -9.54 -10.93 -13.11
CA TRP A 170 -8.62 -11.36 -14.15
C TRP A 170 -7.16 -11.24 -13.69
N ASN A 171 -6.31 -12.09 -14.21
CA ASN A 171 -4.85 -12.04 -14.04
C ASN A 171 -4.35 -12.05 -12.58
N ASN A 172 -5.15 -12.57 -11.65
CA ASN A 172 -4.77 -12.68 -10.24
C ASN A 172 -3.64 -13.68 -9.97
N LEU A 173 -3.33 -14.54 -10.94
CA LEU A 173 -2.31 -15.60 -10.85
C LEU A 173 -0.96 -15.20 -11.40
N GLY A 174 -0.84 -14.01 -11.96
CA GLY A 174 0.40 -13.84 -12.53
C GLY A 174 0.72 -12.65 -13.32
N GLU A 175 1.78 -12.78 -13.88
CA GLU A 175 2.52 -11.85 -14.62
C GLU A 175 1.73 -11.42 -15.84
N SER A 176 1.67 -10.15 -16.11
CA SER A 176 1.47 -9.67 -17.46
C SER A 176 2.46 -10.41 -18.38
N ARG A 177 2.00 -10.90 -19.51
CA ARG A 177 2.89 -11.54 -20.48
C ARG A 177 4.03 -10.62 -20.91
N ALA A 178 3.85 -9.32 -20.79
CA ALA A 178 4.89 -8.33 -21.00
C ALA A 178 6.05 -8.46 -20.01
N MET A 179 5.78 -8.98 -18.83
CA MET A 179 6.77 -9.16 -17.78
C MET A 179 7.33 -10.58 -17.70
N ARG A 180 6.73 -11.55 -18.41
CA ARG A 180 7.31 -12.89 -18.42
C ARG A 180 8.73 -12.81 -18.95
N PRO A 181 9.69 -13.01 -18.06
CA PRO A 181 11.05 -12.75 -18.40
C PRO A 181 11.60 -13.88 -19.23
N HIS A 182 12.35 -13.50 -20.16
CA HIS A 182 13.36 -14.35 -20.72
C HIS A 182 14.73 -13.91 -20.23
N ARG A 183 14.75 -13.46 -18.99
CA ARG A 183 15.94 -13.01 -18.30
C ARG A 183 17.03 -14.07 -18.25
N LEU A 184 16.63 -15.34 -18.05
CA LEU A 184 17.54 -16.50 -18.11
C LEU A 184 18.05 -16.79 -19.51
N THR A 185 17.35 -16.35 -20.55
CA THR A 185 17.74 -16.55 -21.95
C THR A 185 18.34 -15.30 -22.57
N GLY A 186 18.42 -14.21 -21.79
CA GLY A 186 18.91 -12.92 -22.25
C GLY A 186 17.95 -12.24 -23.21
N PHE A 187 17.23 -11.24 -22.72
CA PHE A 187 16.43 -10.38 -23.59
C PHE A 187 17.29 -9.72 -24.66
N ALA A 188 18.47 -9.31 -24.28
CA ALA A 188 19.53 -8.88 -25.15
C ALA A 188 20.34 -10.06 -25.73
N GLY A 189 19.89 -11.26 -25.48
CA GLY A 189 20.56 -12.47 -25.92
C GLY A 189 20.72 -12.54 -27.42
N LYS A 190 21.70 -13.33 -27.83
CA LYS A 190 22.17 -13.52 -29.21
C LYS A 190 21.10 -14.08 -30.17
N LYS A 191 19.93 -14.49 -29.68
CA LYS A 191 18.85 -15.04 -30.49
C LYS A 191 18.00 -13.92 -31.09
N ARG A 192 18.13 -13.73 -32.39
CA ARG A 192 17.30 -12.81 -33.19
C ARG A 192 15.81 -13.17 -33.18
N ASP A 193 15.47 -14.36 -32.82
CA ASP A 193 14.16 -15.01 -32.91
C ASP A 193 13.46 -15.18 -31.55
N ASP A 194 13.93 -14.45 -30.53
CA ASP A 194 13.20 -14.41 -29.26
C ASP A 194 11.76 -13.86 -29.48
N PRO A 195 10.72 -14.70 -29.36
CA PRO A 195 9.34 -14.30 -29.67
C PRO A 195 8.81 -13.23 -28.73
N TYR A 196 9.54 -12.95 -27.65
CA TYR A 196 9.17 -11.95 -26.66
C TYR A 196 9.87 -10.61 -26.89
N ARG A 197 10.83 -10.55 -27.79
CA ARG A 197 11.51 -9.33 -28.18
C ARG A 197 10.65 -8.53 -29.16
N LEU A 198 10.37 -7.29 -28.83
CA LEU A 198 9.84 -6.32 -29.78
C LEU A 198 11.00 -5.57 -30.42
N ASN A 199 11.27 -5.89 -31.69
CA ASN A 199 12.37 -5.25 -32.47
C ASN A 199 12.00 -3.83 -32.92
N GLN A 200 10.70 -3.52 -33.02
CA GLN A 200 10.21 -2.22 -33.45
C GLN A 200 9.64 -1.47 -32.24
N GLY A 201 9.58 -0.14 -32.36
CA GLY A 201 9.04 0.72 -31.31
C GLY A 201 7.64 0.32 -30.88
N GLY A 202 7.37 0.45 -29.61
CA GLY A 202 6.06 0.17 -29.06
C GLY A 202 6.10 -0.43 -27.66
N PHE A 203 4.93 -0.37 -27.04
CA PHE A 203 4.69 -0.98 -25.75
C PHE A 203 4.09 -2.37 -25.94
N PRO A 204 4.56 -3.39 -25.20
CA PRO A 204 3.94 -4.71 -25.23
C PRO A 204 2.47 -4.62 -24.83
N LYS A 205 1.61 -5.48 -25.39
CA LYS A 205 0.24 -5.60 -24.90
C LYS A 205 0.22 -6.17 -23.49
N ASP A 206 -0.44 -5.47 -22.59
CA ASP A 206 -0.67 -5.91 -21.21
C ASP A 206 -2.11 -6.39 -21.04
N GLN A 207 -2.28 -7.69 -20.77
CA GLN A 207 -3.61 -8.27 -20.62
C GLN A 207 -4.34 -7.73 -19.37
N THR A 208 -3.60 -7.42 -18.31
CA THR A 208 -4.16 -6.81 -17.09
C THR A 208 -4.87 -5.49 -17.39
N THR A 209 -4.24 -4.66 -18.23
CA THR A 209 -4.81 -3.38 -18.67
C THR A 209 -5.99 -3.56 -19.60
N LEU A 210 -5.89 -4.50 -20.56
CA LEU A 210 -6.98 -4.77 -21.49
C LEU A 210 -8.23 -5.28 -20.78
N ASP A 211 -8.07 -6.17 -19.80
CA ASP A 211 -9.19 -6.69 -19.00
C ASP A 211 -9.80 -5.61 -18.12
N ALA A 212 -9.00 -4.70 -17.56
CA ALA A 212 -9.50 -3.54 -16.82
C ALA A 212 -10.36 -2.61 -17.70
N ILE A 213 -9.90 -2.32 -18.92
CA ILE A 213 -10.65 -1.52 -19.90
C ILE A 213 -11.94 -2.26 -20.33
N GLN A 214 -11.85 -3.56 -20.57
CA GLN A 214 -13.02 -4.36 -20.93
C GLN A 214 -14.07 -4.37 -19.80
N PHE A 215 -13.63 -4.47 -18.54
CA PHE A 215 -14.53 -4.34 -17.39
C PHE A 215 -15.29 -3.00 -17.41
N ILE A 216 -14.60 -1.88 -17.59
CA ILE A 216 -15.24 -0.55 -17.66
C ILE A 216 -16.25 -0.52 -18.82
N LYS A 217 -15.84 -1.02 -19.99
CA LYS A 217 -16.70 -1.05 -21.19
C LYS A 217 -18.01 -1.79 -20.97
N GLU A 218 -17.96 -2.92 -20.29
CA GLU A 218 -19.12 -3.79 -20.06
C GLU A 218 -20.03 -3.29 -18.93
N ASN A 219 -19.46 -2.51 -17.96
CA ASN A 219 -20.18 -2.15 -16.75
C ASN A 219 -20.45 -0.64 -16.59
N LYS A 220 -20.17 0.19 -17.60
CA LYS A 220 -20.34 1.66 -17.54
C LYS A 220 -21.80 2.12 -17.35
N GLN A 221 -22.79 1.25 -17.51
CA GLN A 221 -24.20 1.52 -17.23
C GLN A 221 -24.52 1.54 -15.72
N SER A 222 -23.62 1.01 -14.90
CA SER A 222 -23.72 0.95 -13.45
C SER A 222 -22.60 1.75 -12.78
N PRO A 223 -22.75 2.22 -11.55
CA PRO A 223 -21.60 2.68 -10.79
C PRO A 223 -20.65 1.51 -10.59
N PHE A 224 -19.36 1.72 -10.81
CA PHE A 224 -18.38 0.65 -10.72
C PHE A 224 -17.20 0.99 -9.82
N PHE A 225 -16.61 -0.06 -9.26
CA PHE A 225 -15.32 -0.03 -8.59
C PHE A 225 -14.32 -0.89 -9.37
N LEU A 226 -13.29 -0.26 -9.92
CA LEU A 226 -12.18 -0.95 -10.55
C LEU A 226 -10.96 -0.94 -9.62
N TYR A 227 -10.48 -2.12 -9.26
CA TYR A 227 -9.17 -2.32 -8.65
C TYR A 227 -8.19 -2.86 -9.70
N TYR A 228 -7.45 -1.94 -10.34
CA TYR A 228 -6.36 -2.26 -11.24
C TYR A 228 -5.07 -2.42 -10.41
N ALA A 229 -4.68 -3.65 -10.18
CA ALA A 229 -3.55 -4.05 -9.36
C ALA A 229 -2.40 -4.52 -10.27
N ALA A 230 -1.63 -3.56 -10.79
CA ALA A 230 -0.55 -3.86 -11.72
C ALA A 230 0.49 -4.82 -11.11
N TRP A 231 1.11 -5.65 -11.96
CA TRP A 231 2.30 -6.44 -11.61
C TRP A 231 3.59 -5.64 -11.75
N LEU A 232 3.55 -4.54 -12.49
CA LEU A 232 4.62 -3.57 -12.67
C LEU A 232 4.73 -2.69 -11.42
N VAL A 233 5.94 -2.46 -10.92
CA VAL A 233 7.27 -2.71 -11.50
C VAL A 233 8.03 -3.79 -10.70
N HIS A 234 7.31 -4.76 -10.14
CA HIS A 234 7.87 -5.85 -9.34
C HIS A 234 8.84 -6.72 -10.14
N THR A 235 9.75 -7.38 -9.46
CA THR A 235 10.60 -8.42 -10.06
C THR A 235 9.75 -9.54 -10.68
N PRO A 236 10.21 -10.15 -11.78
CA PRO A 236 11.51 -10.02 -12.43
C PRO A 236 11.65 -8.72 -13.22
N ILE A 237 12.81 -8.05 -13.06
CA ILE A 237 13.08 -6.76 -13.71
C ILE A 237 13.42 -7.03 -15.17
N HIS A 238 12.49 -6.66 -16.05
CA HIS A 238 12.55 -7.04 -17.44
C HIS A 238 11.63 -6.20 -18.33
N THR A 239 11.94 -6.10 -19.62
CA THR A 239 11.03 -5.55 -20.63
C THR A 239 11.11 -6.35 -21.94
N ARG A 240 9.98 -6.47 -22.63
CA ARG A 240 9.92 -7.04 -24.00
C ARG A 240 10.20 -5.98 -25.07
N SER A 241 10.24 -4.71 -24.71
CA SER A 241 10.47 -3.62 -25.64
C SER A 241 11.96 -3.33 -25.79
N LYS A 242 12.56 -3.75 -26.89
CA LYS A 242 13.92 -3.37 -27.26
C LYS A 242 14.04 -1.85 -27.39
N PHE A 243 13.05 -1.20 -27.98
CA PHE A 243 13.00 0.24 -28.14
C PHE A 243 13.13 1.00 -26.80
N LEU A 244 12.34 0.62 -25.78
CA LEU A 244 12.42 1.23 -24.47
C LEU A 244 13.78 0.97 -23.79
N LEU A 245 14.28 -0.25 -23.91
CA LEU A 245 15.58 -0.60 -23.35
C LEU A 245 16.71 0.22 -23.97
N GLU A 246 16.76 0.33 -25.31
CA GLU A 246 17.75 1.15 -26.02
C GLU A 246 17.62 2.64 -25.67
N LYS A 247 16.38 3.16 -25.55
CA LYS A 247 16.10 4.52 -25.10
C LYS A 247 16.75 4.80 -23.75
N TYR A 248 16.53 3.90 -22.77
CA TYR A 248 17.08 4.12 -21.42
C TYR A 248 18.57 3.83 -21.32
N CYS A 249 19.11 2.89 -22.08
CA CYS A 249 20.56 2.73 -22.18
C CYS A 249 21.23 4.01 -22.68
N LYS A 250 20.69 4.62 -23.74
CA LYS A 250 21.20 5.91 -24.26
C LYS A 250 21.03 7.05 -23.24
N LYS A 251 19.86 7.16 -22.59
CA LYS A 251 19.56 8.21 -21.61
C LYS A 251 20.46 8.12 -20.39
N LEU A 252 20.71 6.91 -19.90
CA LEU A 252 21.53 6.64 -18.72
C LEU A 252 23.03 6.57 -19.01
N LYS A 253 23.41 6.57 -20.31
CA LYS A 253 24.79 6.38 -20.77
C LYS A 253 25.40 5.08 -20.26
N VAL A 254 24.64 3.99 -20.39
CA VAL A 254 25.05 2.63 -20.06
C VAL A 254 25.00 1.76 -21.29
N ASP A 255 25.84 0.73 -21.35
CA ASP A 255 25.85 -0.18 -22.47
C ASP A 255 24.56 -1.00 -22.55
N TYR A 256 24.20 -1.41 -23.77
CA TYR A 256 23.07 -2.32 -23.96
C TYR A 256 23.40 -3.66 -23.27
N PRO A 257 22.52 -4.19 -22.42
CA PRO A 257 22.82 -5.37 -21.64
C PRO A 257 23.02 -6.60 -22.52
N GLN A 258 24.19 -7.18 -22.41
CA GLN A 258 24.54 -8.46 -23.05
C GLN A 258 24.18 -9.63 -22.14
N ASP A 259 24.29 -9.44 -20.84
CA ASP A 259 23.90 -10.39 -19.79
C ASP A 259 22.91 -9.71 -18.83
N PRO A 260 21.70 -10.25 -18.67
CA PRO A 260 20.73 -9.74 -17.73
C PRO A 260 21.06 -10.06 -16.26
N ALA A 261 22.09 -10.86 -15.99
CA ALA A 261 22.45 -11.28 -14.64
C ALA A 261 23.22 -10.18 -13.90
N GLY A 262 22.48 -9.33 -13.20
CA GLY A 262 23.06 -8.47 -12.18
C GLY A 262 23.64 -7.15 -12.68
N TRP A 263 22.86 -6.12 -12.51
CA TRP A 263 23.28 -4.77 -12.78
C TRP A 263 23.75 -4.08 -11.49
N ASN A 264 25.06 -3.92 -11.31
CA ASN A 264 25.65 -3.24 -10.16
C ASN A 264 25.92 -1.75 -10.47
N LEU A 265 24.89 -1.01 -10.81
CA LEU A 265 24.96 0.43 -11.03
C LEU A 265 24.42 1.15 -9.81
N SER A 266 25.07 2.23 -9.38
CA SER A 266 24.55 3.09 -8.31
C SER A 266 23.42 3.98 -8.82
N GLY A 267 22.47 4.31 -7.95
CA GLY A 267 21.31 5.14 -8.25
C GLY A 267 20.29 4.47 -9.18
N GLN A 268 19.35 5.25 -9.67
CA GLN A 268 18.33 4.81 -10.63
C GLN A 268 18.91 4.65 -12.03
N ARG A 269 19.73 3.66 -12.23
CA ARG A 269 20.47 3.45 -13.49
C ARG A 269 20.21 2.10 -14.14
N ASN A 270 19.19 1.38 -13.68
CA ASN A 270 18.79 0.13 -14.31
C ASN A 270 17.83 0.41 -15.48
N PRO A 271 18.26 0.28 -16.75
CA PRO A 271 17.42 0.62 -17.89
C PRO A 271 16.22 -0.30 -18.07
N TYR A 272 16.28 -1.55 -17.59
CA TYR A 272 15.11 -2.43 -17.56
C TYR A 272 14.04 -1.89 -16.62
N TYR A 273 14.45 -1.46 -15.43
CA TYR A 273 13.52 -0.90 -14.47
C TYR A 273 12.88 0.40 -14.98
N CYS A 274 13.69 1.31 -15.53
CA CYS A 274 13.17 2.53 -16.12
C CYS A 274 12.17 2.25 -17.26
N ALA A 275 12.44 1.24 -18.10
CA ALA A 275 11.51 0.82 -19.14
C ALA A 275 10.20 0.26 -18.55
N MET A 276 10.26 -0.47 -17.44
CA MET A 276 9.07 -0.99 -16.76
C MET A 276 8.23 0.13 -16.15
N VAL A 277 8.85 1.17 -15.60
CA VAL A 277 8.14 2.35 -15.08
C VAL A 277 7.40 3.08 -16.20
N GLU A 278 8.05 3.29 -17.35
CA GLU A 278 7.39 3.90 -18.52
C GLU A 278 6.29 3.01 -19.10
N MET A 279 6.46 1.68 -19.08
CA MET A 279 5.38 0.75 -19.44
C MET A 279 4.19 0.89 -18.52
N PHE A 280 4.40 0.97 -17.22
CA PHE A 280 3.33 1.19 -16.25
C PHE A 280 2.60 2.51 -16.52
N ASP A 281 3.33 3.60 -16.73
CA ASP A 281 2.75 4.90 -17.10
C ASP A 281 1.89 4.81 -18.37
N HIS A 282 2.38 4.10 -19.39
CA HIS A 282 1.63 3.88 -20.63
C HIS A 282 0.31 3.15 -20.38
N TYR A 283 0.32 2.09 -19.58
CA TYR A 283 -0.89 1.30 -19.27
C TYR A 283 -1.88 2.08 -18.42
N VAL A 284 -1.42 2.85 -17.46
CA VAL A 284 -2.25 3.83 -16.75
C VAL A 284 -2.86 4.81 -17.75
N GLY A 285 -2.06 5.32 -18.68
CA GLY A 285 -2.52 6.21 -19.76
C GLY A 285 -3.64 5.62 -20.60
N GLN A 286 -3.60 4.32 -20.93
CA GLN A 286 -4.66 3.66 -21.70
C GLN A 286 -6.00 3.63 -20.93
N ILE A 287 -5.97 3.34 -19.63
CA ILE A 287 -7.18 3.37 -18.79
C ILE A 287 -7.73 4.79 -18.71
N LEU A 288 -6.87 5.78 -18.47
CA LEU A 288 -7.26 7.18 -18.37
C LEU A 288 -7.83 7.71 -19.69
N SER A 289 -7.22 7.35 -20.83
CA SER A 289 -7.72 7.73 -22.17
C SER A 289 -9.11 7.14 -22.40
N TYR A 290 -9.31 5.86 -22.07
CA TYR A 290 -10.64 5.26 -22.20
C TYR A 290 -11.72 5.98 -21.39
N LEU A 291 -11.42 6.35 -20.14
CA LEU A 291 -12.34 7.12 -19.29
C LEU A 291 -12.61 8.53 -19.86
N THR A 292 -11.59 9.16 -20.42
CA THR A 292 -11.68 10.54 -20.97
C THR A 292 -12.44 10.58 -22.29
N GLU A 293 -12.33 9.55 -23.11
CA GLU A 293 -12.94 9.50 -24.45
C GLU A 293 -14.37 8.94 -24.43
N THR A 294 -14.71 8.09 -23.45
CA THR A 294 -15.98 7.39 -23.36
C THR A 294 -17.05 8.24 -22.67
N GLU A 295 -18.23 8.37 -23.31
CA GLU A 295 -19.39 9.00 -22.66
C GLU A 295 -19.88 8.19 -21.47
N ASP A 296 -20.29 8.89 -20.40
CA ASP A 296 -20.97 8.29 -19.27
C ASP A 296 -22.45 8.12 -19.61
N PRO A 297 -22.93 6.88 -19.84
CA PRO A 297 -24.33 6.67 -20.17
C PRO A 297 -25.29 6.99 -19.02
N ARG A 298 -24.78 7.18 -17.81
CA ARG A 298 -25.55 7.61 -16.63
C ARG A 298 -25.61 9.15 -16.51
N TRP A 299 -24.76 9.87 -17.28
CA TRP A 299 -24.71 11.33 -17.32
C TRP A 299 -24.52 11.83 -18.75
N PRO A 300 -25.59 11.84 -19.56
CA PRO A 300 -25.52 12.19 -20.97
C PRO A 300 -24.85 13.53 -21.23
N GLY A 301 -23.95 13.58 -22.20
CA GLY A 301 -23.16 14.75 -22.54
C GLY A 301 -21.84 14.90 -21.77
N HIS A 302 -21.57 14.04 -20.81
CA HIS A 302 -20.35 14.00 -20.01
C HIS A 302 -19.52 12.73 -20.26
N LYS A 303 -18.25 12.77 -19.90
CA LYS A 303 -17.33 11.64 -20.03
C LYS A 303 -17.23 10.87 -18.70
N LEU A 304 -16.90 9.58 -18.78
CA LEU A 304 -16.72 8.75 -17.57
C LEU A 304 -15.73 9.35 -16.57
N ILE A 305 -14.68 10.00 -17.06
CA ILE A 305 -13.67 10.66 -16.22
C ILE A 305 -14.25 11.73 -15.30
N GLU A 306 -15.27 12.46 -15.78
CA GLU A 306 -15.91 13.58 -15.06
C GLU A 306 -16.73 13.09 -13.85
N ASN A 307 -17.12 11.81 -13.85
CA ASN A 307 -17.85 11.16 -12.76
C ASN A 307 -17.04 10.00 -12.14
N SER A 308 -15.72 10.11 -12.13
CA SER A 308 -14.83 9.08 -11.60
C SER A 308 -13.82 9.65 -10.62
N TYR A 309 -13.73 9.08 -9.42
CA TYR A 309 -12.59 9.29 -8.54
C TYR A 309 -11.49 8.30 -8.88
N ILE A 310 -10.27 8.80 -9.08
CA ILE A 310 -9.11 8.00 -9.44
C ILE A 310 -8.04 8.18 -8.38
N ILE A 311 -7.58 7.05 -7.83
CA ILE A 311 -6.52 6.96 -6.85
C ILE A 311 -5.36 6.22 -7.50
N LEU A 312 -4.15 6.81 -7.50
CA LEU A 312 -2.92 6.16 -7.93
C LEU A 312 -1.94 6.12 -6.77
N THR A 313 -1.43 4.92 -6.46
CA THR A 313 -0.42 4.71 -5.43
C THR A 313 0.39 3.43 -5.69
N SER A 314 1.34 3.12 -4.80
CA SER A 314 2.08 1.86 -4.77
C SER A 314 1.80 1.11 -3.47
N ASP A 315 1.96 -0.21 -3.50
CA ASP A 315 1.78 -1.05 -2.31
C ASP A 315 2.93 -0.97 -1.30
N ASN A 316 4.12 -0.59 -1.72
CA ASN A 316 5.27 -0.26 -0.90
C ASN A 316 6.28 0.57 -1.71
N GLY A 317 7.31 1.06 -1.05
CA GLY A 317 8.40 1.74 -1.74
C GLY A 317 9.21 0.81 -2.65
N GLY A 318 10.00 1.39 -3.52
CA GLY A 318 10.79 0.68 -4.52
C GLY A 318 11.74 -0.35 -3.91
N MET A 319 11.91 -1.46 -4.60
CA MET A 319 12.89 -2.49 -4.23
C MET A 319 14.28 -2.04 -4.69
N GLU A 320 15.17 -1.68 -3.78
CA GLU A 320 16.51 -1.18 -4.17
C GLU A 320 17.38 -2.26 -4.80
N ARG A 321 17.32 -3.49 -4.27
CA ARG A 321 18.14 -4.60 -4.78
C ARG A 321 17.56 -5.97 -4.50
N VAL A 322 17.92 -6.89 -5.36
CA VAL A 322 17.84 -8.34 -5.13
C VAL A 322 19.25 -8.93 -5.19
N PRO A 323 19.50 -10.18 -4.79
CA PRO A 323 20.81 -10.80 -4.93
C PRO A 323 21.36 -10.68 -6.36
N GLY A 324 22.49 -10.00 -6.49
CA GLY A 324 23.19 -9.81 -7.77
C GLY A 324 22.68 -8.65 -8.64
N GLU A 325 21.72 -7.83 -8.20
CA GLU A 325 21.18 -6.74 -9.02
C GLU A 325 20.72 -5.54 -8.18
N ILE A 326 21.06 -4.34 -8.64
CA ILE A 326 20.47 -3.08 -8.20
C ILE A 326 19.28 -2.78 -9.09
N ILE A 327 18.12 -2.53 -8.50
CA ILE A 327 16.86 -2.29 -9.23
C ILE A 327 16.60 -0.80 -9.35
N THR A 328 16.46 -0.12 -8.21
CA THR A 328 16.21 1.32 -8.12
C THR A 328 17.01 1.94 -6.97
N ASP A 329 16.89 3.24 -6.81
CA ASP A 329 17.41 3.99 -5.68
C ASP A 329 16.29 4.94 -5.22
N ASN A 330 15.83 4.77 -4.00
CA ASN A 330 14.78 5.61 -3.44
C ASN A 330 15.30 6.99 -2.94
N PHE A 331 16.57 7.34 -3.22
CA PHE A 331 17.13 8.63 -2.83
C PHE A 331 16.17 9.79 -3.19
N PRO A 332 15.95 10.77 -2.28
CA PRO A 332 16.65 10.98 -1.02
C PRO A 332 16.21 10.11 0.16
N LEU A 333 15.21 9.26 -0.01
CA LEU A 333 14.70 8.40 1.06
C LEU A 333 15.64 7.21 1.28
N ASP A 334 15.89 6.85 2.55
CA ASP A 334 16.75 5.70 2.87
C ASP A 334 15.97 4.39 2.80
N LYS A 335 16.63 3.34 2.33
CA LYS A 335 16.06 1.99 2.14
C LYS A 335 14.92 1.95 1.13
N GLY A 336 14.26 0.81 1.08
CA GLY A 336 13.13 0.52 0.21
C GLY A 336 12.26 -0.59 0.79
N LYS A 337 11.59 -1.33 -0.07
CA LYS A 337 10.75 -2.49 0.28
C LYS A 337 11.37 -3.32 1.42
N ILE A 338 10.52 -3.91 2.28
CA ILE A 338 10.87 -4.69 3.49
C ILE A 338 11.58 -3.90 4.60
N ASN A 339 11.50 -2.57 4.57
CA ASN A 339 12.04 -1.71 5.62
C ASN A 339 11.04 -0.59 5.95
N ALA A 340 10.87 -0.26 7.22
CA ALA A 340 9.93 0.78 7.65
C ALA A 340 10.53 2.21 7.64
N LYS A 341 11.73 2.41 7.07
CA LYS A 341 12.25 3.74 6.75
C LYS A 341 11.45 4.39 5.62
N GLU A 342 11.66 5.68 5.40
CA GLU A 342 10.87 6.45 4.44
C GLU A 342 10.86 5.80 3.05
N GLY A 343 11.99 5.32 2.55
CA GLY A 343 12.08 4.67 1.24
C GLY A 343 11.24 3.38 1.11
N GLY A 344 10.93 2.72 2.21
CA GLY A 344 10.11 1.50 2.18
C GLY A 344 8.61 1.73 2.30
N VAL A 345 8.19 2.86 2.89
CA VAL A 345 6.76 3.11 3.19
C VAL A 345 6.20 4.36 2.50
N ARG A 346 7.04 5.31 2.09
CA ARG A 346 6.60 6.49 1.37
C ARG A 346 6.51 6.21 -0.11
N VAL A 347 5.34 6.48 -0.69
CA VAL A 347 4.97 6.05 -2.04
C VAL A 347 4.35 7.18 -2.84
N PRO A 348 4.31 7.11 -4.18
CA PRO A 348 3.47 7.98 -4.98
C PRO A 348 2.02 7.89 -4.49
N PHE A 349 1.36 9.04 -4.35
CA PHE A 349 0.00 9.11 -3.83
C PHE A 349 -0.72 10.29 -4.48
N ILE A 350 -1.57 9.99 -5.45
CA ILE A 350 -2.25 10.97 -6.29
C ILE A 350 -3.74 10.65 -6.29
N ILE A 351 -4.56 11.66 -6.07
CA ILE A 351 -6.02 11.51 -6.11
C ILE A 351 -6.62 12.60 -6.99
N THR A 352 -7.50 12.20 -7.90
CA THR A 352 -8.29 13.10 -8.74
C THR A 352 -9.76 12.70 -8.74
N GLY A 353 -10.64 13.61 -9.10
CA GLY A 353 -12.06 13.28 -9.25
C GLY A 353 -12.97 14.49 -9.17
N PRO A 354 -14.27 14.26 -9.21
CA PRO A 354 -15.26 15.31 -9.05
C PRO A 354 -15.03 16.11 -7.77
N SER A 355 -15.21 17.43 -7.84
CA SER A 355 -15.01 18.36 -6.70
C SER A 355 -13.56 18.51 -6.21
N ILE A 356 -12.59 17.80 -6.78
CA ILE A 356 -11.17 17.94 -6.45
C ILE A 356 -10.52 18.97 -7.36
N LYS A 357 -9.95 20.02 -6.76
CA LYS A 357 -9.28 21.08 -7.54
C LYS A 357 -7.98 20.58 -8.17
N PRO A 358 -7.72 20.89 -9.44
CA PRO A 358 -6.46 20.51 -10.08
C PRO A 358 -5.25 21.28 -9.53
N ASN A 359 -4.06 20.82 -9.87
CA ASN A 359 -2.76 21.45 -9.53
C ASN A 359 -2.55 21.67 -8.02
N GLN A 360 -3.02 20.76 -7.18
CA GLN A 360 -2.79 20.84 -5.74
C GLN A 360 -1.64 19.94 -5.30
N VAL A 361 -0.83 20.47 -4.38
CA VAL A 361 0.22 19.71 -3.69
C VAL A 361 -0.03 19.76 -2.20
N SER A 362 -0.09 18.60 -1.56
CA SER A 362 -0.29 18.46 -0.12
C SER A 362 0.95 17.90 0.57
N ASN A 363 1.30 18.51 1.71
CA ASN A 363 2.29 17.98 2.65
C ASN A 363 1.65 17.32 3.87
N VAL A 364 0.35 17.11 3.85
CA VAL A 364 -0.38 16.39 4.90
C VAL A 364 -0.08 14.90 4.81
N MET A 365 0.16 14.26 5.94
CA MET A 365 0.33 12.80 5.99
C MET A 365 -0.97 12.08 5.67
N VAL A 366 -0.95 11.21 4.67
CA VAL A 366 -2.06 10.33 4.28
C VAL A 366 -1.54 8.90 4.14
N ASN A 367 -2.44 7.92 4.26
CA ASN A 367 -2.09 6.50 4.25
C ASN A 367 -3.09 5.71 3.40
N GLY A 368 -2.65 4.59 2.83
CA GLY A 368 -3.53 3.71 2.05
C GLY A 368 -4.75 3.16 2.82
N LEU A 369 -4.71 3.15 4.16
CA LEU A 369 -5.89 2.86 5.00
C LEU A 369 -7.02 3.87 4.83
N ASP A 370 -6.69 5.09 4.41
CA ASP A 370 -7.65 6.19 4.26
C ASP A 370 -8.57 6.01 3.04
N PHE A 371 -8.20 5.12 2.11
CA PHE A 371 -9.01 4.89 0.91
C PHE A 371 -10.39 4.34 1.26
N TYR A 372 -10.46 3.38 2.17
CA TYR A 372 -11.73 2.74 2.48
C TYR A 372 -12.77 3.75 3.01
N PRO A 373 -12.54 4.47 4.13
CA PRO A 373 -13.52 5.45 4.62
C PRO A 373 -13.79 6.58 3.62
N THR A 374 -12.79 7.00 2.84
CA THR A 374 -12.96 8.03 1.81
C THR A 374 -13.86 7.55 0.66
N ILE A 375 -13.66 6.33 0.18
CA ILE A 375 -14.51 5.72 -0.86
C ILE A 375 -15.95 5.58 -0.37
N LEU A 376 -16.16 5.12 0.86
CA LEU A 376 -17.51 5.05 1.42
C LEU A 376 -18.19 6.43 1.45
N SER A 377 -17.44 7.45 1.80
CA SER A 377 -17.92 8.82 1.87
C SER A 377 -18.30 9.38 0.49
N TRP A 378 -17.46 9.15 -0.53
CA TRP A 378 -17.75 9.57 -1.90
C TRP A 378 -18.95 8.87 -2.53
N THR A 379 -19.15 7.63 -2.15
CA THR A 379 -20.19 6.77 -2.72
C THR A 379 -21.49 6.75 -1.93
N GLY A 380 -21.56 7.42 -0.78
CA GLY A 380 -22.68 7.34 0.14
C GLY A 380 -22.90 5.92 0.71
N THR A 381 -21.88 5.07 0.68
CA THR A 381 -21.97 3.69 1.16
C THR A 381 -21.86 3.65 2.68
N LYS A 382 -22.74 2.88 3.32
CA LYS A 382 -22.70 2.71 4.78
C LYS A 382 -21.47 1.93 5.21
N LYS A 383 -20.86 2.37 6.31
CA LYS A 383 -19.75 1.65 6.95
C LYS A 383 -20.23 0.27 7.44
N PRO A 384 -19.41 -0.79 7.30
CA PRO A 384 -19.71 -2.08 7.89
C PRO A 384 -19.87 -1.98 9.41
N GLU A 385 -20.96 -2.52 9.95
CA GLU A 385 -21.23 -2.48 11.41
C GLU A 385 -20.28 -3.38 12.21
N THR A 386 -19.82 -4.46 11.60
CA THR A 386 -18.97 -5.47 12.23
C THR A 386 -17.48 -5.14 12.21
N GLN A 387 -17.09 -4.05 11.54
CA GLN A 387 -15.68 -3.74 11.29
C GLN A 387 -15.35 -2.28 11.58
N LYS A 388 -14.40 -2.07 12.48
CA LYS A 388 -13.83 -0.74 12.70
C LYS A 388 -12.79 -0.46 11.60
N LEU A 389 -12.88 0.70 10.97
CA LEU A 389 -11.88 1.17 10.01
C LEU A 389 -10.78 1.96 10.75
N ASP A 390 -9.52 1.68 10.41
CA ASP A 390 -8.36 2.32 11.04
C ASP A 390 -7.84 3.54 10.27
N GLY A 391 -8.38 3.78 9.06
CA GLY A 391 -8.12 4.95 8.23
C GLY A 391 -8.99 6.14 8.58
N CYS A 392 -8.74 7.27 7.92
CA CYS A 392 -9.50 8.51 8.03
C CYS A 392 -10.16 8.86 6.69
N ASP A 393 -11.34 9.46 6.73
CA ASP A 393 -11.95 10.06 5.54
C ASP A 393 -11.13 11.28 5.11
N LEU A 394 -10.68 11.31 3.86
CA LEU A 394 -9.90 12.39 3.27
C LEU A 394 -10.75 13.41 2.50
N ARG A 395 -12.06 13.24 2.41
CA ARG A 395 -12.91 14.08 1.56
C ARG A 395 -12.77 15.56 1.88
N ASP A 396 -12.86 15.94 3.16
CA ASP A 396 -12.72 17.34 3.56
C ASP A 396 -11.33 17.92 3.18
N LEU A 397 -10.27 17.12 3.34
CA LEU A 397 -8.93 17.51 2.92
C LEU A 397 -8.85 17.73 1.41
N LEU A 398 -9.42 16.82 0.61
CA LEU A 398 -9.33 16.84 -0.84
C LEU A 398 -10.18 17.94 -1.48
N GLU A 399 -11.39 18.15 -0.98
CA GLU A 399 -12.40 19.02 -1.59
C GLU A 399 -12.34 20.45 -1.06
N ILE A 400 -12.00 20.65 0.23
CA ILE A 400 -12.00 21.97 0.86
C ILE A 400 -10.61 22.60 0.79
N ASN A 401 -9.61 21.97 1.41
CA ASN A 401 -8.24 22.51 1.51
C ASN A 401 -7.19 21.41 1.61
N PRO A 402 -6.52 21.05 0.52
CA PRO A 402 -5.48 20.00 0.52
C PRO A 402 -4.29 20.27 1.46
N ARG A 403 -4.11 21.50 1.92
CA ARG A 403 -3.06 21.87 2.89
C ARG A 403 -3.54 21.88 4.33
N GLY A 404 -4.81 21.62 4.57
CA GLY A 404 -5.46 21.70 5.87
C GLY A 404 -5.29 20.43 6.72
N ALA A 405 -4.15 20.27 7.40
CA ALA A 405 -3.89 19.10 8.26
C ALA A 405 -4.97 18.86 9.34
N ASN A 406 -5.67 19.93 9.77
CA ASN A 406 -6.80 19.84 10.70
C ASN A 406 -8.06 19.17 10.12
N LEU A 407 -8.09 18.90 8.82
CA LEU A 407 -9.21 18.21 8.16
C LEU A 407 -9.05 16.69 8.14
N VAL A 408 -7.88 16.17 8.48
CA VAL A 408 -7.68 14.72 8.61
C VAL A 408 -7.93 14.32 10.05
N LYS A 409 -9.13 13.80 10.30
CA LYS A 409 -9.59 13.43 11.62
C LYS A 409 -9.82 11.93 11.74
N LYS A 410 -9.53 11.40 12.92
CA LYS A 410 -9.97 10.06 13.32
C LYS A 410 -11.50 10.07 13.50
N GLU A 411 -12.08 8.88 13.60
CA GLU A 411 -13.52 8.71 13.82
C GLU A 411 -14.04 9.43 15.08
N ASN A 412 -13.21 9.53 16.12
CA ASN A 412 -13.54 10.24 17.35
C ASN A 412 -13.42 11.78 17.25
N GLY A 413 -13.12 12.33 16.08
CA GLY A 413 -12.98 13.75 15.82
C GLY A 413 -11.59 14.33 16.13
N GLU A 414 -10.69 13.56 16.73
CA GLU A 414 -9.30 13.99 16.98
C GLU A 414 -8.51 14.10 15.68
N MET A 415 -7.63 15.10 15.58
CA MET A 415 -6.70 15.20 14.47
C MET A 415 -5.74 14.01 14.45
N ARG A 416 -5.49 13.46 13.27
CA ARG A 416 -4.46 12.45 13.09
C ARG A 416 -3.08 13.09 13.02
N ASN A 417 -2.29 12.95 14.08
CA ASN A 417 -0.91 13.46 14.15
C ASN A 417 0.14 12.36 14.03
N SER A 418 -0.24 11.08 14.09
CA SER A 418 0.71 9.98 14.05
C SER A 418 0.22 8.79 13.22
N MET A 419 1.19 8.06 12.66
CA MET A 419 1.02 6.80 11.94
C MET A 419 2.03 5.79 12.46
N ILE A 420 1.68 4.51 12.41
CA ILE A 420 2.59 3.42 12.79
C ILE A 420 2.72 2.39 11.69
N TRP A 421 3.87 1.72 11.68
CA TRP A 421 4.18 0.56 10.85
C TRP A 421 4.72 -0.53 11.76
N HIS A 422 4.19 -1.72 11.63
CA HIS A 422 4.63 -2.88 12.39
C HIS A 422 5.10 -3.95 11.42
N PHE A 423 6.41 -4.12 11.32
CA PHE A 423 7.06 -5.09 10.45
C PHE A 423 8.07 -5.94 11.24
N PRO A 424 7.58 -6.83 12.12
CA PRO A 424 8.41 -7.61 13.05
C PRO A 424 9.05 -8.84 12.40
N HIS A 425 9.49 -8.73 11.14
CA HIS A 425 9.89 -9.88 10.31
C HIS A 425 11.23 -9.69 9.60
N GLY A 426 11.83 -10.81 9.26
CA GLY A 426 13.00 -10.92 8.39
C GLY A 426 14.19 -10.13 8.88
N VAL A 427 14.87 -9.46 7.93
CA VAL A 427 16.09 -8.69 8.23
C VAL A 427 15.81 -7.32 8.86
N ALA A 428 14.59 -6.81 8.74
CA ALA A 428 14.23 -5.52 9.34
C ALA A 428 13.86 -5.67 10.80
N GLN A 429 12.87 -6.48 11.14
CA GLN A 429 12.31 -6.67 12.49
C GLN A 429 12.17 -5.34 13.23
N GLN A 430 11.24 -4.52 12.74
CA GLN A 430 11.06 -3.13 13.18
C GLN A 430 9.60 -2.83 13.53
N SER A 431 9.42 -1.92 14.48
CA SER A 431 8.18 -1.15 14.64
C SER A 431 8.50 0.32 14.59
N THR A 432 7.67 1.08 13.92
CA THR A 432 7.95 2.48 13.61
C THR A 432 6.74 3.34 13.92
N ILE A 433 6.98 4.50 14.51
CA ILE A 433 5.97 5.54 14.65
C ILE A 433 6.48 6.84 14.03
N ARG A 434 5.64 7.48 13.24
CA ARG A 434 5.79 8.86 12.84
C ARG A 434 4.80 9.71 13.60
N SER A 435 5.26 10.70 14.35
CA SER A 435 4.45 11.64 15.11
C SER A 435 4.87 13.07 14.79
N GLY A 436 3.97 13.82 14.14
CA GLY A 436 4.29 15.13 13.62
C GLY A 436 5.46 15.10 12.63
N GLY A 437 6.50 15.91 12.87
CA GLY A 437 7.73 15.93 12.07
C GLY A 437 8.76 14.87 12.45
N TRP A 438 8.52 14.08 13.50
CA TRP A 438 9.45 13.10 14.04
C TRP A 438 9.11 11.69 13.64
N LYS A 439 10.13 10.84 13.50
CA LYS A 439 9.99 9.41 13.26
C LYS A 439 10.89 8.63 14.20
N LEU A 440 10.34 7.64 14.89
CA LEU A 440 11.03 6.69 15.74
C LEU A 440 10.94 5.30 15.12
N ILE A 441 12.08 4.61 15.05
CA ILE A 441 12.19 3.21 14.69
C ILE A 441 12.67 2.43 15.92
N TYR A 442 11.90 1.42 16.31
CA TYR A 442 12.28 0.43 17.30
C TYR A 442 12.79 -0.81 16.59
N ASN A 443 14.03 -1.21 16.85
CA ASN A 443 14.64 -2.42 16.29
C ASN A 443 14.58 -3.55 17.31
N TYR A 444 14.04 -4.69 16.89
CA TYR A 444 14.02 -5.91 17.73
C TYR A 444 15.34 -6.68 17.67
N MET A 445 16.18 -6.45 16.66
CA MET A 445 17.45 -7.14 16.48
C MET A 445 18.55 -6.57 17.39
N PRO A 446 19.17 -7.39 18.26
CA PRO A 446 20.11 -6.91 19.28
C PRO A 446 21.40 -6.25 18.76
N HIS A 447 21.76 -6.51 17.50
CA HIS A 447 22.97 -5.92 16.88
C HIS A 447 22.71 -4.55 16.26
N LYS A 448 21.46 -4.07 16.25
CA LYS A 448 21.09 -2.73 15.80
C LYS A 448 20.90 -1.80 17.00
N PRO A 449 21.03 -0.46 16.82
CA PRO A 449 20.57 0.48 17.84
C PRO A 449 19.10 0.17 18.18
N ARG A 450 18.78 0.06 19.48
CA ARG A 450 17.40 -0.22 19.90
C ARG A 450 16.41 0.81 19.38
N LEU A 451 16.79 2.08 19.46
CA LEU A 451 16.01 3.22 18.98
C LEU A 451 16.79 4.03 17.95
N GLU A 452 16.09 4.38 16.88
CA GLU A 452 16.55 5.37 15.92
C GLU A 452 15.49 6.48 15.88
N LEU A 453 15.89 7.73 16.10
CA LEU A 453 15.01 8.90 16.11
C LEU A 453 15.46 9.92 15.07
N TYR A 454 14.54 10.34 14.21
CA TYR A 454 14.82 11.29 13.13
C TYR A 454 13.83 12.45 13.16
N GLU A 455 14.31 13.68 12.90
CA GLU A 455 13.46 14.83 12.65
C GLU A 455 13.31 15.02 11.14
N LEU A 456 12.27 14.43 10.55
CA LEU A 456 12.04 14.48 9.11
C LEU A 456 11.65 15.88 8.64
N TYR A 457 10.84 16.58 9.44
CA TYR A 457 10.33 17.91 9.13
C TYR A 457 10.27 18.79 10.37
N LYS A 458 10.68 20.05 10.22
CA LYS A 458 10.38 21.12 11.18
C LYS A 458 9.03 21.75 10.88
N ASN A 459 8.44 22.40 11.88
CA ASN A 459 7.19 23.17 11.76
C ASN A 459 5.97 22.37 11.22
N TYR A 460 6.02 21.05 11.29
CA TYR A 460 4.86 20.23 10.93
C TYR A 460 3.74 20.42 11.97
N PRO A 461 2.45 20.53 11.58
CA PRO A 461 1.92 20.39 10.21
C PRO A 461 1.73 21.70 9.43
N LYS A 462 1.96 22.87 10.01
CA LYS A 462 1.57 24.16 9.40
C LYS A 462 2.34 24.47 8.12
N GLU A 463 3.67 24.51 8.23
CA GLU A 463 4.58 24.78 7.12
C GLU A 463 5.79 23.85 7.23
N PRO A 464 5.62 22.56 6.86
CA PRO A 464 6.67 21.59 7.05
C PRO A 464 7.90 21.92 6.20
N LEU A 465 8.99 22.24 6.87
CA LEU A 465 10.30 22.42 6.27
C LEU A 465 11.05 21.09 6.37
N ARG A 466 11.51 20.59 5.24
CA ARG A 466 12.37 19.40 5.18
C ARG A 466 13.59 19.55 6.08
N ALA A 467 13.88 18.54 6.90
CA ALA A 467 15.03 18.48 7.80
C ALA A 467 15.94 17.28 7.48
N ASP A 468 15.53 16.06 7.83
CA ASP A 468 16.32 14.83 7.63
C ASP A 468 15.42 13.71 7.08
N ILE A 469 14.86 13.88 5.88
CA ILE A 469 14.06 12.84 5.24
C ILE A 469 14.90 11.66 4.74
N GLU A 470 16.22 11.84 4.69
CA GLU A 470 17.21 10.80 4.42
C GLU A 470 17.40 9.84 5.61
N GLU A 471 16.85 10.17 6.80
CA GLU A 471 17.00 9.38 8.03
C GLU A 471 18.50 9.06 8.33
N SER A 472 19.34 10.08 8.14
CA SER A 472 20.80 9.98 8.19
C SER A 472 21.38 10.28 9.57
N LYS A 473 20.65 11.00 10.44
CA LYS A 473 21.14 11.49 11.72
C LYS A 473 20.29 10.94 12.86
N ASN A 474 20.68 9.81 13.43
CA ASN A 474 20.00 9.29 14.62
C ASN A 474 20.16 10.25 15.81
N LEU A 475 19.04 10.74 16.32
CA LEU A 475 18.96 11.69 17.43
C LEU A 475 18.52 11.04 18.75
N ALA A 476 18.37 9.71 18.83
CA ALA A 476 17.83 9.04 20.01
C ALA A 476 18.64 9.33 21.29
N GLU A 477 19.95 9.35 21.20
CA GLU A 477 20.82 9.67 22.34
C GLU A 477 20.82 11.18 22.70
N LYS A 478 20.61 12.05 21.70
CA LYS A 478 20.56 13.51 21.92
C LYS A 478 19.20 14.00 22.39
N ARG A 479 18.15 13.26 22.11
CA ARG A 479 16.77 13.57 22.47
C ARG A 479 16.09 12.36 23.13
N PRO A 480 16.63 11.87 24.25
CA PRO A 480 16.09 10.71 24.95
C PRO A 480 14.65 10.95 25.44
N ASP A 481 14.31 12.18 25.82
CA ASP A 481 12.97 12.63 26.18
C ASP A 481 11.95 12.33 25.06
N LYS A 482 12.28 12.73 23.82
CA LYS A 482 11.42 12.53 22.66
C LYS A 482 11.37 11.08 22.22
N ALA A 483 12.50 10.38 22.29
CA ALA A 483 12.57 8.96 21.96
C ALA A 483 11.68 8.13 22.91
N GLU A 484 11.74 8.38 24.22
CA GLU A 484 10.93 7.67 25.22
C GLU A 484 9.43 7.98 25.08
N GLU A 485 9.06 9.25 24.84
CA GLU A 485 7.68 9.64 24.55
C GLU A 485 7.10 8.86 23.39
N MET A 486 7.83 8.82 22.25
CA MET A 486 7.37 8.16 21.03
C MET A 486 7.39 6.64 21.16
N GLU A 487 8.34 6.07 21.89
CA GLU A 487 8.37 4.62 22.19
C GLU A 487 7.14 4.20 22.99
N LYS A 488 6.79 4.96 24.03
CA LYS A 488 5.58 4.72 24.83
C LYS A 488 4.31 4.78 23.99
N GLU A 489 4.19 5.79 23.13
CA GLU A 489 3.04 5.92 22.21
C GLU A 489 2.98 4.72 21.24
N LEU A 490 4.12 4.33 20.65
CA LEU A 490 4.21 3.22 19.72
C LEU A 490 3.69 1.92 20.35
N PHE A 491 4.23 1.54 21.50
CA PHE A 491 3.85 0.28 22.14
C PHE A 491 2.44 0.31 22.71
N HIS A 492 1.98 1.43 23.28
CA HIS A 492 0.60 1.58 23.70
C HIS A 492 -0.39 1.32 22.53
N ARG A 493 -0.08 1.83 21.35
CA ARG A 493 -0.91 1.60 20.16
C ARG A 493 -0.83 0.18 19.65
N LEU A 494 0.36 -0.42 19.59
CA LEU A 494 0.54 -1.81 19.17
C LEU A 494 -0.17 -2.78 20.11
N ASP A 495 -0.08 -2.55 21.41
CA ASP A 495 -0.79 -3.36 22.42
C ASP A 495 -2.32 -3.22 22.27
N SER A 496 -2.82 -2.00 22.00
CA SER A 496 -4.24 -1.78 21.73
C SER A 496 -4.75 -2.49 20.45
N MET A 497 -3.84 -2.82 19.54
CA MET A 497 -4.11 -3.57 18.31
C MET A 497 -3.91 -5.09 18.49
N ASN A 498 -3.51 -5.56 19.67
CA ASN A 498 -3.12 -6.95 19.92
C ASN A 498 -2.02 -7.43 18.95
N ALA A 499 -1.02 -6.59 18.70
CA ALA A 499 0.05 -6.84 17.76
C ALA A 499 0.93 -8.03 18.22
N SER A 500 1.34 -8.86 17.29
CA SER A 500 2.27 -9.98 17.57
C SER A 500 3.72 -9.52 17.50
N TYR A 501 4.48 -9.71 18.56
CA TYR A 501 5.88 -9.29 18.67
C TYR A 501 6.87 -10.41 18.39
N PRO A 502 8.08 -10.08 17.88
CA PRO A 502 9.19 -11.03 17.83
C PRO A 502 9.57 -11.54 19.22
N TYR A 503 10.08 -12.73 19.28
CA TYR A 503 10.49 -13.37 20.54
C TYR A 503 11.86 -14.02 20.41
N PHE A 504 12.52 -14.31 21.55
CA PHE A 504 13.85 -14.88 21.55
C PHE A 504 13.86 -16.30 20.96
N ASN A 505 14.88 -16.54 20.13
CA ASN A 505 15.10 -17.88 19.58
C ASN A 505 15.64 -18.82 20.67
N PRO A 506 14.91 -19.88 21.06
CA PRO A 506 15.34 -20.84 22.10
C PRO A 506 16.61 -21.63 21.71
N HIS A 507 16.95 -21.68 20.43
CA HIS A 507 18.14 -22.35 19.90
C HIS A 507 19.35 -21.42 19.74
N PHE A 508 19.21 -20.15 20.05
CA PHE A 508 20.33 -19.21 19.94
C PHE A 508 21.40 -19.50 21.00
N LYS A 509 22.64 -19.65 20.56
CA LYS A 509 23.78 -19.99 21.44
C LYS A 509 24.55 -18.77 21.95
N GLY A 510 24.19 -17.56 21.50
CA GLY A 510 24.82 -16.31 21.95
C GLY A 510 24.24 -15.81 23.26
N ILE A 511 24.81 -14.70 23.74
CA ILE A 511 24.34 -13.99 24.94
C ILE A 511 23.29 -12.98 24.50
N LEU A 512 22.11 -13.02 25.11
CA LEU A 512 21.06 -12.02 24.94
C LEU A 512 20.65 -11.46 26.29
N PRO A 513 20.40 -10.16 26.41
CA PRO A 513 19.80 -9.58 27.60
C PRO A 513 18.45 -10.26 27.89
N GLY A 514 18.19 -10.63 29.15
CA GLY A 514 16.91 -11.21 29.55
C GLY A 514 16.68 -12.68 29.20
N ILE A 515 17.58 -13.34 28.45
CA ILE A 515 17.40 -14.76 28.09
C ILE A 515 17.34 -15.68 29.34
N LYS A 516 18.05 -15.28 30.41
CA LYS A 516 18.04 -16.00 31.69
C LYS A 516 16.74 -15.81 32.48
N ASP A 517 15.94 -14.83 32.12
CA ASP A 517 14.68 -14.49 32.79
C ASP A 517 13.49 -15.25 32.19
N ILE A 518 13.70 -15.95 31.08
CA ILE A 518 12.67 -16.77 30.45
C ILE A 518 12.34 -17.96 31.35
N PRO A 519 11.05 -18.18 31.73
CA PRO A 519 10.63 -19.30 32.53
C PRO A 519 11.04 -20.62 31.91
N SER A 520 11.56 -21.53 32.73
CA SER A 520 12.02 -22.85 32.28
C SER A 520 10.95 -23.93 32.43
N GLY A 521 11.14 -25.02 31.70
CA GLY A 521 10.41 -26.27 31.89
C GLY A 521 8.92 -26.21 31.65
N VAL A 522 8.51 -26.48 30.42
CA VAL A 522 7.11 -26.55 30.04
C VAL A 522 6.56 -27.96 30.22
N LYS A 523 5.47 -28.09 31.00
CA LYS A 523 4.55 -29.23 30.89
C LYS A 523 3.36 -28.76 30.08
N ASN A 524 2.91 -29.56 29.16
CA ASN A 524 1.74 -29.24 28.33
C ASN A 524 0.83 -30.48 28.19
N GLY A 525 -0.38 -30.26 27.74
CA GLY A 525 -1.33 -31.34 27.51
C GLY A 525 -2.66 -30.86 26.99
N ARG A 526 -3.54 -31.82 26.74
CA ARG A 526 -4.92 -31.56 26.28
C ARG A 526 -5.89 -32.27 27.23
N LYS A 527 -7.02 -31.59 27.51
CA LYS A 527 -8.15 -32.19 28.26
C LYS A 527 -9.45 -31.73 27.57
N GLY A 528 -10.11 -32.66 26.91
CA GLY A 528 -11.27 -32.35 26.07
C GLY A 528 -10.87 -31.37 24.93
N ASN A 529 -11.57 -30.28 24.84
CA ASN A 529 -11.31 -29.23 23.83
C ASN A 529 -10.28 -28.18 24.30
N ALA A 530 -9.80 -28.27 25.54
CA ALA A 530 -8.83 -27.32 26.06
C ALA A 530 -7.40 -27.85 25.94
N VAL A 531 -6.49 -26.98 25.51
CA VAL A 531 -5.05 -27.19 25.58
C VAL A 531 -4.47 -26.36 26.72
N TRP A 532 -3.42 -26.84 27.35
CA TRP A 532 -2.80 -26.14 28.45
C TRP A 532 -1.27 -26.25 28.44
N ALA A 533 -0.61 -25.21 28.95
CA ALA A 533 0.82 -25.17 29.19
C ALA A 533 1.10 -24.65 30.61
N GLN A 534 2.11 -25.20 31.27
CA GLN A 534 2.55 -24.82 32.60
C GLN A 534 4.06 -24.61 32.59
N PHE A 535 4.48 -23.43 32.99
CA PHE A 535 5.88 -23.04 33.17
C PHE A 535 6.29 -23.20 34.64
N LYS A 536 7.59 -23.34 34.89
CA LYS A 536 8.12 -23.24 36.24
C LYS A 536 8.12 -21.78 36.67
N ASP A 537 7.77 -21.52 37.93
CA ASP A 537 7.81 -20.20 38.55
C ASP A 537 9.20 -19.91 39.15
N ASP A 538 10.25 -20.15 38.34
CA ASP A 538 11.65 -20.06 38.74
C ASP A 538 12.36 -18.79 38.23
N ARG A 539 11.65 -17.99 37.43
CA ARG A 539 12.19 -16.78 36.79
C ARG A 539 11.07 -15.76 36.61
N SER A 540 11.01 -15.09 35.44
CA SER A 540 9.93 -14.13 35.16
C SER A 540 8.56 -14.81 35.16
N LYS A 541 7.57 -14.13 35.72
CA LYS A 541 6.20 -14.59 35.74
C LYS A 541 5.58 -14.47 34.34
N VAL A 542 4.91 -15.54 33.91
CA VAL A 542 4.12 -15.55 32.68
C VAL A 542 2.83 -14.75 32.93
N THR A 543 2.65 -13.68 32.19
CA THR A 543 1.49 -12.79 32.30
C THR A 543 0.53 -12.86 31.12
N HIS A 544 0.99 -13.44 30.01
CA HIS A 544 0.20 -13.58 28.78
C HIS A 544 0.64 -14.84 28.02
N GLY A 545 -0.24 -15.39 27.23
CA GLY A 545 0.07 -16.49 26.32
C GLY A 545 -1.00 -16.65 25.25
N GLN A 546 -0.60 -17.24 24.16
CA GLN A 546 -1.46 -17.44 22.99
C GLN A 546 -1.32 -18.87 22.48
N VAL A 547 -2.34 -19.36 21.82
CA VAL A 547 -2.32 -20.64 21.09
C VAL A 547 -2.57 -20.39 19.61
N VAL A 548 -1.76 -21.03 18.78
CA VAL A 548 -1.97 -21.09 17.33
C VAL A 548 -2.61 -22.44 17.02
N TYR A 549 -3.76 -22.44 16.38
CA TYR A 549 -4.55 -23.64 16.13
C TYR A 549 -5.14 -23.65 14.72
N THR A 550 -5.51 -24.83 14.24
CA THR A 550 -6.24 -25.01 12.98
C THR A 550 -7.45 -25.91 13.20
N LEU A 551 -8.50 -25.69 12.42
CA LEU A 551 -9.71 -26.52 12.39
C LEU A 551 -9.69 -27.54 11.24
N ASN A 552 -8.81 -27.38 10.26
CA ASN A 552 -8.68 -28.21 9.07
C ASN A 552 -7.24 -28.73 8.88
N GLY A 553 -6.60 -29.15 9.96
CA GLY A 553 -5.23 -29.64 9.96
C GLY A 553 -5.02 -30.81 9.01
N GLY A 554 -3.93 -30.77 8.23
CA GLY A 554 -3.59 -31.76 7.23
C GLY A 554 -4.18 -31.50 5.84
N GLU A 555 -5.01 -30.49 5.67
CA GLU A 555 -5.51 -30.06 4.35
C GLU A 555 -4.51 -29.17 3.62
N LYS A 556 -4.54 -29.19 2.28
CA LYS A 556 -3.64 -28.37 1.46
C LYS A 556 -3.77 -26.86 1.75
N SER A 557 -4.93 -26.43 2.19
CA SER A 557 -5.23 -25.02 2.47
C SER A 557 -5.53 -24.81 3.94
N GLU A 558 -4.70 -25.37 4.82
CA GLU A 558 -4.83 -25.17 6.26
C GLU A 558 -4.94 -23.70 6.61
N GLU A 559 -5.94 -23.36 7.40
CA GLU A 559 -6.08 -22.05 8.00
C GLU A 559 -5.74 -22.11 9.47
N TRP A 560 -4.83 -21.24 9.90
CA TRP A 560 -4.37 -21.17 11.28
C TRP A 560 -4.87 -19.88 11.91
N TYR A 561 -5.25 -19.99 13.17
CA TYR A 561 -5.83 -18.92 13.98
C TYR A 561 -5.01 -18.70 15.23
N LEU A 562 -5.06 -17.48 15.75
CA LEU A 562 -4.47 -17.11 17.03
C LEU A 562 -5.59 -16.87 18.04
N ALA A 563 -5.47 -17.45 19.23
CA ALA A 563 -6.36 -17.18 20.35
C ALA A 563 -5.58 -16.93 21.63
N ASP A 564 -6.10 -16.03 22.46
CA ASP A 564 -5.51 -15.77 23.77
C ASP A 564 -5.77 -16.90 24.74
N ALA A 565 -4.74 -17.25 25.52
CA ALA A 565 -4.83 -18.21 26.58
C ALA A 565 -5.11 -17.54 27.92
N ARG A 566 -5.99 -18.11 28.72
CA ARG A 566 -6.27 -17.63 30.09
C ARG A 566 -5.26 -18.23 31.06
N ILE A 567 -4.84 -17.44 32.05
CA ILE A 567 -4.00 -17.93 33.14
C ILE A 567 -4.89 -18.39 34.28
N VAL A 568 -4.88 -19.68 34.54
CA VAL A 568 -5.66 -20.31 35.62
C VAL A 568 -4.72 -21.15 36.48
N LYS A 569 -4.55 -20.77 37.75
CA LYS A 569 -3.68 -21.49 38.72
C LYS A 569 -2.28 -21.78 38.17
N GLY A 570 -1.64 -20.76 37.54
CA GLY A 570 -0.28 -20.88 36.97
C GLY A 570 -0.18 -21.68 35.66
N ARG A 571 -1.30 -21.96 35.01
CA ARG A 571 -1.35 -22.61 33.70
C ARG A 571 -1.95 -21.64 32.66
N LEU A 572 -1.40 -21.63 31.47
CA LEU A 572 -2.04 -21.08 30.30
C LEU A 572 -3.05 -22.12 29.78
N ILE A 573 -4.29 -21.73 29.57
CA ILE A 573 -5.38 -22.58 29.06
C ILE A 573 -6.08 -21.85 27.91
N ALA A 574 -6.18 -22.47 26.75
CA ALA A 574 -6.89 -22.01 25.58
C ALA A 574 -7.87 -23.08 25.06
#